data_4d02dd3fd70ced5c064df34cd171cb89
#
_entry.id   4d02dd3fd70ced5c064df34cd171cb89
#
_cell.length_a   1.000
_cell.length_b   1.000
_cell.length_c   1.000
_cell.angle_alpha   90.00
_cell.angle_beta   90.00
_cell.angle_gamma   90.00
#
_symmetry.space_group_name_H-M   'P 1'
#
loop_
_entity.id
_entity.type
_entity.pdbx_description
1 polymer ?
#
loop_
_entity_poly.entity_id
_entity_poly.type
_entity_poly.pdbx_seq_one_letter_code
_entity_poly.pdbx_strand_id
1 'polypeptide(L)'
;MRRIIGVDPGISTTGYGVIESDGDAISMITWGAISPPSKKTIHVRLSVLYDGIKDIIDRYNPTEFAIEEAFYRNNAKTDRKSVV
;
A
#
# COMPACT_ATOMS: atom_id res chain seq x y z
N MET A 1 15.56 0.32 13.80
CA MET A 1 14.44 1.13 13.30
C MET A 1 13.78 0.42 12.12
N ARG A 2 12.48 0.29 12.17
CA ARG A 2 11.72 -0.39 11.13
C ARG A 2 10.98 0.63 10.29
N ARG A 3 10.99 0.43 8.99
CA ARG A 3 10.23 1.27 8.08
C ARG A 3 9.25 0.38 7.31
N ILE A 4 7.98 0.69 7.42
CA ILE A 4 6.91 -0.17 6.92
C ILE A 4 6.10 0.61 5.91
N ILE A 5 5.88 0.03 4.72
CA ILE A 5 4.94 0.57 3.77
C ILE A 5 3.63 -0.21 3.89
N GLY A 6 2.54 0.50 4.08
CA GLY A 6 1.21 -0.09 4.09
C GLY A 6 0.48 0.28 2.82
N VAL A 7 -0.21 -0.67 2.23
CA VAL A 7 -0.96 -0.47 1.00
C VAL A 7 -2.39 -0.93 1.22
N ASP A 8 -3.33 -0.06 0.88
CA ASP A 8 -4.75 -0.34 0.97
C ASP A 8 -5.34 -0.30 -0.44
N PRO A 9 -5.39 -1.46 -1.12
CA PRO A 9 -5.86 -1.49 -2.50
C PRO A 9 -7.34 -1.18 -2.60
N GLY A 10 -7.70 -0.40 -3.61
CA GLY A 10 -9.08 -0.08 -3.91
C GLY A 10 -9.34 -0.25 -5.38
N ILE A 11 -10.60 -0.25 -5.74
CA ILE A 11 -10.99 -0.44 -7.14
C ILE A 11 -10.51 0.72 -8.00
N SER A 12 -10.70 1.93 -7.52
CA SER A 12 -10.33 3.12 -8.29
C SER A 12 -9.06 3.77 -7.80
N THR A 13 -8.77 3.61 -6.53
CA THR A 13 -7.66 4.30 -5.88
C THR A 13 -7.02 3.38 -4.88
N THR A 14 -5.71 3.35 -4.87
CA THR A 14 -4.95 2.58 -3.90
C THR A 14 -4.26 3.55 -2.94
N GLY A 15 -4.56 3.42 -1.67
CA GLY A 15 -3.91 4.23 -0.65
C GLY A 15 -2.61 3.61 -0.19
N TYR A 16 -1.69 4.44 0.25
CA TYR A 16 -0.44 3.94 0.82
C TYR A 16 0.04 4.87 1.93
N GLY A 17 0.86 4.32 2.80
CA GLY A 17 1.53 5.09 3.83
C GLY A 17 2.83 4.43 4.19
N VAL A 18 3.80 5.23 4.58
CA VAL A 18 5.09 4.73 5.06
C VAL A 18 5.28 5.26 6.48
N ILE A 19 5.53 4.35 7.38
CA ILE A 19 5.78 4.72 8.78
C ILE A 19 7.13 4.18 9.21
N GLU A 20 7.66 4.78 10.26
CA GLU A 20 8.84 4.29 10.95
C GLU A 20 8.48 3.94 12.36
N SER A 21 8.99 2.82 12.82
CA SER A 21 8.82 2.40 14.19
C SER A 21 10.18 2.29 14.84
N ASP A 22 10.31 2.93 15.99
CA ASP A 22 11.56 2.94 16.76
C ASP A 22 11.23 2.52 18.18
N GLY A 23 10.95 1.23 18.33
CA GLY A 23 10.51 0.73 19.62
C GLY A 23 9.13 1.22 19.95
N ASP A 24 9.04 2.16 20.85
CA ASP A 24 7.76 2.65 21.33
C ASP A 24 7.17 3.78 20.49
N ALA A 25 7.99 4.40 19.66
CA ALA A 25 7.56 5.56 18.90
C ALA A 25 7.24 5.17 17.45
N ILE A 26 6.17 5.72 16.94
CA ILE A 26 5.78 5.52 15.54
C ILE A 26 5.62 6.88 14.89
N SER A 27 6.25 7.05 13.73
CA SER A 27 6.21 8.30 12.99
C SER A 27 5.69 8.07 11.59
N MET A 28 4.84 8.96 11.11
CA MET A 28 4.39 8.93 9.74
C MET A 28 5.43 9.62 8.86
N ILE A 29 5.95 8.89 7.88
CA ILE A 29 6.93 9.45 6.95
C ILE A 29 6.22 10.11 5.77
N THR A 30 5.30 9.37 5.14
CA THR A 30 4.54 9.89 4.00
C THR A 30 3.27 9.07 3.84
N TRP A 31 2.32 9.62 3.09
CA TRP A 31 1.10 8.91 2.75
C TRP A 31 0.54 9.54 1.49
N GLY A 32 -0.29 8.78 0.81
CA GLY A 32 -0.90 9.28 -0.41
C GLY A 32 -1.78 8.24 -1.06
N ALA A 33 -2.10 8.49 -2.32
CA ALA A 33 -2.95 7.60 -3.08
C ALA A 33 -2.52 7.60 -4.54
N ILE A 34 -2.73 6.47 -5.20
CA ILE A 34 -2.48 6.30 -6.61
C ILE A 34 -3.81 5.98 -7.27
N SER A 35 -4.22 6.80 -8.24
CA SER A 35 -5.50 6.63 -8.93
C SER A 35 -5.24 6.42 -10.41
N PRO A 36 -5.08 5.17 -10.84
CA PRO A 36 -4.86 4.91 -12.26
C PRO A 36 -6.04 5.38 -13.09
N PRO A 37 -5.82 5.77 -14.35
CA PRO A 37 -6.91 6.26 -15.20
C PRO A 37 -8.00 5.21 -15.37
N SER A 38 -9.23 5.56 -15.02
CA SER A 38 -10.32 4.58 -15.00
C SER A 38 -10.74 4.13 -16.38
N LYS A 39 -10.45 4.91 -17.39
CA LYS A 39 -10.87 4.60 -18.77
C LYS A 39 -9.83 3.81 -19.55
N LYS A 40 -8.72 3.49 -18.94
CA LYS A 40 -7.68 2.71 -19.62
C LYS A 40 -7.87 1.24 -19.35
N THR A 41 -7.16 0.43 -20.14
CA THR A 41 -7.22 -1.02 -19.98
C THR A 41 -6.65 -1.43 -18.64
N ILE A 42 -6.97 -2.66 -18.23
CA ILE A 42 -6.46 -3.17 -16.98
C ILE A 42 -4.92 -3.22 -16.99
N HIS A 43 -4.33 -3.52 -18.15
CA HIS A 43 -2.87 -3.55 -18.25
C HIS A 43 -2.26 -2.19 -17.95
N VAL A 44 -2.83 -1.13 -18.51
CA VAL A 44 -2.32 0.21 -18.28
C VAL A 44 -2.53 0.59 -16.82
N ARG A 45 -3.68 0.27 -16.27
CA ARG A 45 -3.98 0.62 -14.89
C ARG A 45 -3.05 -0.08 -13.91
N LEU A 46 -2.79 -1.35 -14.15
CA LEU A 46 -1.86 -2.10 -13.29
C LEU A 46 -0.44 -1.57 -13.42
N SER A 47 -0.05 -1.16 -14.63
CA SER A 47 1.27 -0.59 -14.84
C SER A 47 1.45 0.71 -14.05
N VAL A 48 0.43 1.57 -14.08
CA VAL A 48 0.49 2.82 -13.33
C VAL A 48 0.60 2.54 -11.82
N LEU A 49 -0.19 1.60 -11.34
CA LEU A 49 -0.16 1.24 -9.93
C LEU A 49 1.20 0.66 -9.54
N TYR A 50 1.71 -0.25 -10.36
CA TYR A 50 3.01 -0.87 -10.10
C TYR A 50 4.11 0.17 -10.05
N ASP A 51 4.15 1.06 -11.05
CA ASP A 51 5.18 2.08 -11.10
C ASP A 51 5.09 3.03 -9.90
N GLY A 52 3.88 3.36 -9.50
CA GLY A 52 3.69 4.24 -8.35
C GLY A 52 4.18 3.62 -7.06
N ILE A 53 3.83 2.37 -6.82
CA ILE A 53 4.27 1.67 -5.60
C ILE A 53 5.78 1.46 -5.63
N LYS A 54 6.31 1.08 -6.80
CA LYS A 54 7.74 0.89 -6.93
C LYS A 54 8.51 2.17 -6.63
N ASP A 55 8.00 3.30 -7.10
CA ASP A 55 8.63 4.59 -6.84
C ASP A 55 8.67 4.89 -5.34
N ILE A 56 7.59 4.60 -4.63
CA ILE A 56 7.55 4.80 -3.19
C ILE A 56 8.56 3.88 -2.49
N ILE A 57 8.61 2.63 -2.89
CA ILE A 57 9.56 1.68 -2.30
C ILE A 57 10.99 2.13 -2.55
N ASP A 58 11.29 2.54 -3.77
CA ASP A 58 12.64 2.98 -4.11
C ASP A 58 13.04 4.24 -3.35
N ARG A 59 12.08 5.13 -3.15
CA ARG A 59 12.35 6.41 -2.50
C ARG A 59 12.53 6.27 -0.99
N TYR A 60 11.74 5.43 -0.35
CA TYR A 60 11.72 5.36 1.10
C TYR A 60 12.37 4.10 1.67
N ASN A 61 12.67 3.13 0.84
CA ASN A 61 13.37 1.90 1.25
C ASN A 61 12.75 1.23 2.47
N PRO A 62 11.47 0.91 2.43
CA PRO A 62 10.86 0.22 3.58
C PRO A 62 11.46 -1.17 3.73
N THR A 63 11.50 -1.65 4.95
CA THR A 63 11.99 -2.99 5.25
C THR A 63 10.86 -4.00 5.35
N GLU A 64 9.62 -3.53 5.46
CA GLU A 64 8.46 -4.40 5.60
C GLU A 64 7.32 -3.87 4.76
N PHE A 65 6.45 -4.78 4.38
CA PHE A 65 5.33 -4.50 3.52
C PHE A 65 4.07 -5.05 4.15
N ALA A 66 3.03 -4.24 4.27
CA ALA A 66 1.75 -4.67 4.82
C ALA A 66 0.65 -4.33 3.83
N ILE A 67 -0.22 -5.29 3.55
CA ILE A 67 -1.33 -5.11 2.62
C ILE A 67 -2.63 -5.41 3.34
N GLU A 68 -3.57 -4.49 3.21
CA GLU A 68 -4.92 -4.69 3.73
C GLU A 68 -5.70 -5.54 2.74
N GLU A 69 -6.28 -6.64 3.20
CA GLU A 69 -7.05 -7.51 2.33
C GLU A 69 -8.51 -7.10 2.35
N ALA A 70 -8.76 -5.91 1.85
CA ALA A 70 -10.09 -5.32 1.94
C ALA A 70 -11.13 -6.12 1.19
N PHE A 71 -10.73 -6.83 0.14
CA PHE A 71 -11.68 -7.60 -0.64
C PHE A 71 -12.33 -8.72 0.10
N TYR A 72 -11.71 -9.16 1.18
CA TYR A 72 -12.19 -10.31 1.91
C TYR A 72 -13.07 -9.95 3.08
N ARG A 73 -13.39 -8.68 3.22
CA ARG A 73 -14.25 -8.28 4.32
C ARG A 73 -15.63 -8.89 4.25
N ASN A 74 -16.09 -9.18 3.05
CA ASN A 74 -17.39 -9.81 2.90
C ASN A 74 -17.41 -11.19 3.50
N ASN A 75 -16.28 -11.78 3.65
CA ASN A 75 -16.17 -13.11 4.24
C ASN A 75 -15.88 -13.03 5.73
N ALA A 76 -16.08 -11.94 6.29
CA ALA A 76 -15.99 -11.65 7.71
C ALA A 76 -14.91 -12.38 8.49
N LYS A 77 -14.82 -13.68 8.31
CA LYS A 77 -13.90 -14.51 9.06
C LYS A 77 -12.47 -14.35 8.63
N THR A 78 -12.24 -13.74 7.49
CA THR A 78 -10.90 -13.62 6.95
C THR A 78 -10.41 -12.20 6.99
N ASP A 79 -10.98 -11.41 7.85
CA ASP A 79 -10.58 -10.04 8.00
C ASP A 79 -9.23 -9.98 8.68
N ARG A 80 -8.18 -10.05 7.88
CA ARG A 80 -6.83 -10.06 8.39
C ARG A 80 -5.90 -9.36 7.42
N LYS A 81 -4.73 -9.02 7.91
CA LYS A 81 -3.72 -8.36 7.12
C LYS A 81 -2.57 -9.29 6.85
N SER A 82 -2.01 -9.14 5.67
CA SER A 82 -0.82 -9.88 5.30
C SER A 82 0.40 -9.00 5.51
N VAL A 83 1.43 -9.57 6.13
CA VAL A 83 2.69 -8.88 6.34
C VAL A 83 3.79 -9.72 5.72
N VAL A 84 4.54 -9.12 4.83
CA VAL A 84 5.64 -9.81 4.15
C VAL A 84 6.93 -9.01 4.21
#